data_6216b8aca2bb0877e176512f53798e20
#
_entry.id   6216b8aca2bb0877e176512f53798e20
#
_cell.length_a   1.000
_cell.length_b   1.000
_cell.length_c   1.000
_cell.angle_alpha   90.00
_cell.angle_beta   90.00
_cell.angle_gamma   90.00
#
_symmetry.space_group_name_H-M   'P 1'
#
loop_
_entity.id
_entity.type
_entity.pdbx_description
1 polymer ?
#
loop_
_entity_poly.entity_id
_entity_poly.type
_entity_poly.pdbx_seq_one_letter_code
_entity_poly.pdbx_strand_id
1 'polypeptide(L)'
;QHKAQDMVFSFSEKRKIKLNHDKGSCVMVIRDKFDEFFFNETVKAGAVFKKINKINKIRLIENKVAIDFDGKTYLCDYLIGADGANSVVRKLTSDFNYKNPVFAYEGLVEKNGTNYPTEFIFNKHGYAWIFPKRNHYNVGIGNLISSSKSKNITKKDLHSFVSDRFGSNKIEDITAFPIGTEGDHYKAQNNIFLVGDAAGLAESLLGEGIYNAVLSGKFAGSSIVDSYNNDDVSAKLIYNKFLLHLTDELKLYRKGAKILYGFPRISYWMMRFGLGKKFMDGYSEGKTLSEIMGKKSIFAN
;
A
#
# COMPACT_ATOMS: atom_id res chain seq x y z
N GLN A 1 6.18 7.47 16.94
CA GLN A 1 6.15 8.08 15.60
C GLN A 1 7.46 8.80 15.35
N HIS A 2 7.99 8.70 14.14
CA HIS A 2 9.15 9.44 13.66
C HIS A 2 8.74 10.21 12.41
N LYS A 3 8.89 11.54 12.43
CA LYS A 3 8.68 12.36 11.24
C LYS A 3 9.96 12.39 10.43
N ALA A 4 9.88 11.97 9.17
CA ALA A 4 11.00 12.04 8.25
C ALA A 4 11.09 13.47 7.69
N GLN A 5 12.05 14.25 8.22
CA GLN A 5 12.38 15.57 7.71
C GLN A 5 13.39 15.49 6.56
N ASP A 6 14.40 14.63 6.74
CA ASP A 6 15.42 14.40 5.73
C ASP A 6 15.14 13.10 4.99
N MET A 7 15.05 13.19 3.68
CA MET A 7 14.97 12.05 2.79
C MET A 7 16.11 12.02 1.79
N VAL A 8 16.64 10.84 1.54
CA VAL A 8 17.67 10.61 0.53
C VAL A 8 17.10 9.67 -0.53
N PHE A 9 17.18 10.11 -1.76
CA PHE A 9 16.85 9.31 -2.94
C PHE A 9 18.14 8.94 -3.67
N SER A 10 18.52 7.67 -3.61
CA SER A 10 19.78 7.15 -4.14
C SER A 10 19.53 6.33 -5.41
N PHE A 11 20.09 6.78 -6.53
CA PHE A 11 20.03 6.10 -7.83
C PHE A 11 21.33 5.35 -8.17
N SER A 12 22.40 5.68 -7.46
CA SER A 12 23.71 5.00 -7.42
C SER A 12 24.52 5.63 -6.28
N GLU A 13 25.70 5.09 -5.97
CA GLU A 13 26.59 5.69 -4.97
C GLU A 13 26.91 7.16 -5.23
N LYS A 14 27.08 7.54 -6.51
CA LYS A 14 27.42 8.90 -6.93
C LYS A 14 26.20 9.79 -7.23
N ARG A 15 25.00 9.22 -7.31
CA ARG A 15 23.76 9.94 -7.67
C ARG A 15 22.77 9.87 -6.54
N LYS A 16 22.94 10.77 -5.58
CA LYS A 16 22.05 10.92 -4.42
C LYS A 16 21.44 12.31 -4.42
N ILE A 17 20.19 12.40 -4.03
CA ILE A 17 19.44 13.64 -3.86
C ILE A 17 19.00 13.68 -2.41
N LYS A 18 19.43 14.71 -1.69
CA LYS A 18 18.95 14.99 -0.33
C LYS A 18 17.87 16.03 -0.43
N LEU A 19 16.73 15.74 0.14
CA LEU A 19 15.59 16.64 0.25
C LEU A 19 15.27 16.82 1.73
N ASN A 20 15.11 18.07 2.14
CA ASN A 20 14.68 18.45 3.47
C ASN A 20 13.29 19.06 3.40
N HIS A 21 12.46 18.78 4.39
CA HIS A 21 11.15 19.39 4.57
C HIS A 21 10.93 19.68 6.04
N ASP A 22 10.88 20.96 6.43
CA ASP A 22 10.86 21.43 7.83
C ASP A 22 9.71 20.81 8.65
N LYS A 23 8.54 20.63 8.05
CA LYS A 23 7.37 20.01 8.69
C LYS A 23 7.41 18.48 8.70
N GLY A 24 8.37 17.87 7.99
CA GLY A 24 8.42 16.45 7.69
C GLY A 24 7.45 16.06 6.56
N SER A 25 7.89 15.19 5.66
CA SER A 25 7.11 14.79 4.48
C SER A 25 6.35 13.49 4.69
N CYS A 26 6.74 12.68 5.65
CA CYS A 26 5.98 11.48 6.03
C CYS A 26 6.20 11.13 7.50
N VAL A 27 5.30 10.32 8.04
CA VAL A 27 5.36 9.81 9.42
C VAL A 27 5.62 8.32 9.38
N MET A 28 6.72 7.89 9.98
CA MET A 28 7.03 6.48 10.15
C MET A 28 6.26 5.91 11.35
N VAL A 29 5.45 4.90 11.13
CA VAL A 29 4.67 4.21 12.15
C VAL A 29 5.20 2.80 12.39
N ILE A 30 4.92 2.26 13.56
CA ILE A 30 5.07 0.83 13.87
C ILE A 30 3.70 0.22 13.60
N ARG A 31 3.61 -0.68 12.63
CA ARG A 31 2.34 -1.22 12.11
C ARG A 31 1.50 -1.88 13.19
N ASP A 32 2.09 -2.73 14.04
CA ASP A 32 1.34 -3.39 15.11
C ASP A 32 0.58 -2.38 15.98
N LYS A 33 1.26 -1.29 16.41
CA LYS A 33 0.64 -0.25 17.24
C LYS A 33 -0.35 0.61 16.47
N PHE A 34 -0.09 0.86 15.21
CA PHE A 34 -0.97 1.64 14.34
C PHE A 34 -2.25 0.87 14.05
N ASP A 35 -2.14 -0.39 13.67
CA ASP A 35 -3.26 -1.25 13.34
C ASP A 35 -4.09 -1.57 14.61
N GLU A 36 -3.43 -1.80 15.77
CA GLU A 36 -4.09 -1.99 17.07
C GLU A 36 -4.90 -0.75 17.49
N PHE A 37 -4.38 0.44 17.25
CA PHE A 37 -5.12 1.67 17.54
C PHE A 37 -6.44 1.72 16.76
N PHE A 38 -6.42 1.49 15.44
CA PHE A 38 -7.63 1.49 14.62
C PHE A 38 -8.58 0.34 14.99
N PHE A 39 -8.05 -0.83 15.32
CA PHE A 39 -8.85 -1.94 15.81
C PHE A 39 -9.63 -1.55 17.09
N ASN A 40 -8.93 -0.98 18.07
CA ASN A 40 -9.54 -0.58 19.33
C ASN A 40 -10.61 0.53 19.14
N GLU A 41 -10.35 1.51 18.28
CA GLU A 41 -11.34 2.53 17.94
C GLU A 41 -12.57 1.95 17.24
N THR A 42 -12.38 0.95 16.37
CA THR A 42 -13.48 0.24 15.69
C THR A 42 -14.36 -0.52 16.68
N VAL A 43 -13.74 -1.22 17.65
CA VAL A 43 -14.50 -1.93 18.73
C VAL A 43 -15.24 -0.95 19.62
N LYS A 44 -14.61 0.18 20.00
CA LYS A 44 -15.27 1.27 20.76
C LYS A 44 -16.47 1.86 20.01
N ALA A 45 -16.40 1.91 18.68
CA ALA A 45 -17.50 2.37 17.84
C ALA A 45 -18.66 1.34 17.72
N GLY A 46 -18.57 0.18 18.38
CA GLY A 46 -19.61 -0.83 18.43
C GLY A 46 -19.45 -2.01 17.48
N ALA A 47 -18.34 -2.11 16.76
CA ALA A 47 -18.10 -3.29 15.92
C ALA A 47 -17.83 -4.54 16.77
N VAL A 48 -18.42 -5.66 16.38
CA VAL A 48 -18.23 -6.95 17.04
C VAL A 48 -17.07 -7.70 16.37
N PHE A 49 -16.02 -7.95 17.14
CA PHE A 49 -14.89 -8.76 16.68
C PHE A 49 -15.17 -10.26 16.85
N LYS A 50 -14.93 -11.01 15.79
CA LYS A 50 -14.96 -12.47 15.82
C LYS A 50 -13.74 -13.04 15.10
N LYS A 51 -12.93 -13.80 15.83
CA LYS A 51 -11.82 -14.54 15.22
C LYS A 51 -12.38 -15.74 14.47
N ILE A 52 -11.97 -15.92 13.23
CA ILE A 52 -12.31 -17.06 12.38
C ILE A 52 -11.02 -17.74 11.92
N ASN A 53 -11.06 -19.05 11.71
CA ASN A 53 -9.88 -19.81 11.27
C ASN A 53 -9.81 -19.91 9.75
N LYS A 54 -10.94 -20.21 9.10
CA LYS A 54 -10.99 -20.43 7.65
C LYS A 54 -12.37 -20.11 7.10
N ILE A 55 -12.41 -19.32 6.04
CA ILE A 55 -13.61 -19.17 5.21
C ILE A 55 -13.61 -20.32 4.20
N ASN A 56 -14.67 -21.14 4.21
CA ASN A 56 -14.79 -22.27 3.32
C ASN A 56 -15.49 -21.92 2.01
N LYS A 57 -16.52 -21.07 2.08
CA LYS A 57 -17.33 -20.70 0.93
C LYS A 57 -18.01 -19.35 1.15
N ILE A 58 -18.17 -18.60 0.05
CA ILE A 58 -18.98 -17.38 0.01
C ILE A 58 -19.98 -17.53 -1.15
N ARG A 59 -21.25 -17.20 -0.91
CA ARG A 59 -22.34 -17.35 -1.89
C ARG A 59 -23.27 -16.16 -1.80
N LEU A 60 -23.90 -15.86 -2.91
CA LEU A 60 -25.07 -14.97 -2.93
C LEU A 60 -26.34 -15.83 -2.74
N ILE A 61 -27.19 -15.43 -1.83
CA ILE A 61 -28.51 -16.00 -1.59
C ILE A 61 -29.49 -14.84 -1.65
N GLU A 62 -30.26 -14.78 -2.71
CA GLU A 62 -31.09 -13.61 -3.02
C GLU A 62 -30.25 -12.32 -3.02
N ASN A 63 -30.58 -11.37 -2.14
CA ASN A 63 -29.85 -10.09 -1.99
C ASN A 63 -28.85 -10.09 -0.82
N LYS A 64 -28.55 -11.26 -0.24
CA LYS A 64 -27.63 -11.40 0.92
C LYS A 64 -26.38 -12.19 0.55
N VAL A 65 -25.32 -11.98 1.33
CA VAL A 65 -24.09 -12.75 1.23
C VAL A 65 -24.07 -13.79 2.34
N ALA A 66 -23.95 -15.05 1.96
CA ALA A 66 -23.78 -16.18 2.89
C ALA A 66 -22.30 -16.56 2.96
N ILE A 67 -21.74 -16.61 4.16
CA ILE A 67 -20.35 -16.93 4.44
C ILE A 67 -20.30 -18.18 5.30
N ASP A 68 -19.67 -19.24 4.80
CA ASP A 68 -19.50 -20.50 5.53
C ASP A 68 -18.11 -20.51 6.19
N PHE A 69 -18.06 -20.50 7.52
CA PHE A 69 -16.85 -20.64 8.32
C PHE A 69 -17.13 -21.32 9.66
N ASP A 70 -16.14 -22.02 10.21
CA ASP A 70 -16.22 -22.74 11.48
C ASP A 70 -17.48 -23.64 11.61
N GLY A 71 -17.87 -24.30 10.50
CA GLY A 71 -19.00 -25.20 10.44
C GLY A 71 -20.40 -24.54 10.48
N LYS A 72 -20.47 -23.22 10.35
CA LYS A 72 -21.73 -22.45 10.38
C LYS A 72 -21.82 -21.54 9.16
N THR A 73 -23.06 -21.23 8.77
CA THR A 73 -23.38 -20.22 7.74
C THR A 73 -23.83 -18.94 8.42
N TYR A 74 -23.21 -17.83 8.03
CA TYR A 74 -23.58 -16.49 8.46
C TYR A 74 -24.13 -15.71 7.26
N LEU A 75 -25.21 -14.98 7.48
CA LEU A 75 -25.83 -14.11 6.47
C LEU A 75 -25.54 -12.65 6.81
N CYS A 76 -25.16 -11.87 5.81
CA CYS A 76 -25.03 -10.42 5.92
C CYS A 76 -25.56 -9.74 4.65
N ASP A 77 -25.89 -8.46 4.76
CA ASP A 77 -26.35 -7.69 3.62
C ASP A 77 -25.17 -7.32 2.71
N TYR A 78 -24.00 -7.03 3.28
CA TYR A 78 -22.78 -6.70 2.56
C TYR A 78 -21.57 -7.43 3.18
N LEU A 79 -20.61 -7.80 2.34
CA LEU A 79 -19.30 -8.32 2.73
C LEU A 79 -18.21 -7.39 2.21
N ILE A 80 -17.33 -6.92 3.10
CA ILE A 80 -16.13 -6.17 2.73
C ILE A 80 -14.91 -7.07 2.96
N GLY A 81 -14.22 -7.43 1.88
CA GLY A 81 -12.95 -8.15 1.92
C GLY A 81 -11.80 -7.17 2.12
N ALA A 82 -11.24 -7.16 3.35
CA ALA A 82 -10.11 -6.33 3.75
C ALA A 82 -8.91 -7.17 4.21
N ASP A 83 -8.77 -8.37 3.65
CA ASP A 83 -7.90 -9.46 4.07
C ASP A 83 -6.55 -9.49 3.31
N GLY A 84 -6.14 -8.32 2.79
CA GLY A 84 -4.80 -8.06 2.25
C GLY A 84 -4.54 -8.70 0.88
N ALA A 85 -3.29 -8.63 0.42
CA ALA A 85 -2.90 -9.05 -0.92
C ALA A 85 -3.19 -10.52 -1.23
N ASN A 86 -3.18 -11.40 -0.22
CA ASN A 86 -3.52 -12.82 -0.36
C ASN A 86 -5.01 -13.13 -0.20
N SER A 87 -5.87 -12.13 -0.29
CA SER A 87 -7.30 -12.17 -0.01
C SER A 87 -8.00 -13.49 -0.37
N VAL A 88 -8.61 -14.10 0.64
CA VAL A 88 -9.47 -15.26 0.50
C VAL A 88 -10.83 -14.84 -0.07
N VAL A 89 -11.34 -13.68 0.37
CA VAL A 89 -12.59 -13.12 -0.16
C VAL A 89 -12.48 -12.95 -1.66
N ARG A 90 -11.41 -12.29 -2.16
CA ARG A 90 -11.16 -12.13 -3.60
C ARG A 90 -11.16 -13.48 -4.34
N LYS A 91 -10.40 -14.45 -3.83
CA LYS A 91 -10.26 -15.77 -4.47
C LYS A 91 -11.57 -16.55 -4.56
N LEU A 92 -12.49 -16.35 -3.61
CA LEU A 92 -13.76 -17.05 -3.55
C LEU A 92 -14.91 -16.33 -4.29
N THR A 93 -14.75 -15.04 -4.59
CA THR A 93 -15.89 -14.22 -5.07
C THR A 93 -15.61 -13.45 -6.35
N SER A 94 -14.40 -13.44 -6.85
CA SER A 94 -14.00 -12.59 -7.98
C SER A 94 -13.12 -13.33 -8.96
N ASP A 95 -13.31 -13.09 -10.25
CA ASP A 95 -12.38 -13.49 -11.31
C ASP A 95 -11.14 -12.59 -11.36
N PHE A 96 -11.12 -11.53 -10.56
CA PHE A 96 -9.98 -10.62 -10.44
C PHE A 96 -8.84 -11.29 -9.68
N ASN A 97 -7.70 -11.47 -10.35
CA ASN A 97 -6.49 -12.02 -9.75
C ASN A 97 -5.26 -11.20 -10.16
N TYR A 98 -4.24 -11.18 -9.29
CA TYR A 98 -2.95 -10.60 -9.64
C TYR A 98 -2.23 -11.50 -10.64
N LYS A 99 -1.81 -10.93 -11.75
CA LYS A 99 -1.01 -11.66 -12.76
C LYS A 99 0.41 -11.89 -12.26
N ASN A 100 0.94 -10.92 -11.54
CA ASN A 100 2.33 -10.91 -11.09
C ASN A 100 2.41 -10.27 -9.71
N PRO A 101 2.44 -11.05 -8.64
CA PRO A 101 2.52 -10.49 -7.29
C PRO A 101 3.84 -9.74 -7.10
N VAL A 102 3.73 -8.58 -6.49
CA VAL A 102 4.88 -7.79 -6.03
C VAL A 102 5.20 -8.23 -4.61
N PHE A 103 6.48 -8.36 -4.29
CA PHE A 103 6.95 -8.79 -2.98
C PHE A 103 7.94 -7.79 -2.40
N ALA A 104 7.88 -7.66 -1.07
CA ALA A 104 8.87 -6.97 -0.27
C ALA A 104 9.37 -7.89 0.84
N TYR A 105 10.66 -7.79 1.15
CA TYR A 105 11.30 -8.36 2.34
C TYR A 105 11.75 -7.21 3.23
N GLU A 106 11.46 -7.31 4.51
CA GLU A 106 11.94 -6.34 5.49
C GLU A 106 12.39 -7.00 6.77
N GLY A 107 13.12 -6.27 7.58
CA GLY A 107 13.53 -6.68 8.91
C GLY A 107 14.06 -5.50 9.70
N LEU A 108 14.51 -5.78 10.92
CA LEU A 108 14.94 -4.78 11.86
C LEU A 108 16.46 -4.86 12.04
N VAL A 109 17.12 -3.70 12.00
CA VAL A 109 18.56 -3.56 12.30
C VAL A 109 18.72 -2.61 13.46
N GLU A 110 19.41 -3.04 14.51
CA GLU A 110 19.67 -2.24 15.70
C GLU A 110 20.53 -1.02 15.37
N LYS A 111 20.29 0.11 16.04
CA LYS A 111 21.15 1.29 15.93
C LYS A 111 22.44 1.10 16.71
N ASN A 112 23.56 1.16 16.02
CA ASN A 112 24.90 0.95 16.55
C ASN A 112 25.75 2.24 16.59
N GLY A 113 25.12 3.40 16.76
CA GLY A 113 25.79 4.70 16.78
C GLY A 113 25.89 5.40 15.42
N THR A 114 25.77 4.70 14.31
CA THR A 114 25.66 5.33 12.97
C THR A 114 24.26 5.83 12.74
N ASN A 115 24.12 7.09 12.31
CA ASN A 115 22.81 7.68 12.03
C ASN A 115 22.52 7.69 10.52
N TYR A 116 21.66 6.77 10.07
CA TYR A 116 21.19 6.74 8.69
C TYR A 116 19.93 7.58 8.55
N PRO A 117 19.83 8.41 7.49
CA PRO A 117 18.59 9.13 7.17
C PRO A 117 17.51 8.18 6.64
N THR A 118 16.30 8.69 6.44
CA THR A 118 15.30 8.00 5.63
C THR A 118 15.81 7.93 4.20
N GLU A 119 16.10 6.73 3.70
CA GLU A 119 16.72 6.54 2.39
C GLU A 119 15.92 5.55 1.53
N PHE A 120 15.70 5.93 0.27
CA PHE A 120 15.17 5.09 -0.80
C PHE A 120 16.29 4.85 -1.81
N ILE A 121 16.65 3.60 -2.04
CA ILE A 121 17.77 3.20 -2.91
C ILE A 121 17.20 2.48 -4.12
N PHE A 122 17.04 3.20 -5.23
CA PHE A 122 16.37 2.71 -6.42
C PHE A 122 17.24 1.79 -7.25
N ASN A 123 16.62 0.75 -7.80
CA ASN A 123 17.19 -0.16 -8.78
C ASN A 123 16.23 -0.33 -9.98
N LYS A 124 16.53 -1.25 -10.91
CA LYS A 124 15.73 -1.45 -12.14
C LYS A 124 14.34 -2.05 -11.91
N HIS A 125 14.06 -2.59 -10.72
CA HIS A 125 12.84 -3.36 -10.46
C HIS A 125 12.05 -2.84 -9.27
N GLY A 126 12.64 -1.93 -8.49
CA GLY A 126 12.06 -1.41 -7.28
C GLY A 126 13.10 -0.65 -6.47
N TYR A 127 13.10 -0.81 -5.16
CA TYR A 127 14.06 -0.14 -4.30
C TYR A 127 14.36 -0.93 -3.03
N ALA A 128 15.49 -0.59 -2.41
CA ALA A 128 15.77 -0.90 -1.02
C ALA A 128 15.52 0.34 -0.16
N TRP A 129 15.25 0.15 1.13
CA TRP A 129 14.99 1.27 2.04
C TRP A 129 15.70 1.12 3.38
N ILE A 130 15.95 2.28 4.00
CA ILE A 130 16.38 2.42 5.37
C ILE A 130 15.45 3.43 6.03
N PHE A 131 14.58 2.97 6.93
CA PHE A 131 13.62 3.82 7.62
C PHE A 131 13.93 3.87 9.11
N PRO A 132 14.45 5.00 9.60
CA PRO A 132 14.74 5.18 11.01
C PRO A 132 13.48 5.06 11.87
N LYS A 133 13.56 4.25 12.90
CA LYS A 133 12.62 4.20 14.02
C LYS A 133 13.32 4.72 15.29
N ARG A 134 12.68 4.61 16.45
CA ARG A 134 13.25 5.14 17.69
C ARG A 134 14.61 4.51 18.05
N ASN A 135 14.69 3.19 18.10
CA ASN A 135 15.85 2.40 18.57
C ASN A 135 16.42 1.45 17.50
N HIS A 136 15.80 1.39 16.34
CA HIS A 136 16.22 0.51 15.25
C HIS A 136 15.97 1.18 13.88
N TYR A 137 16.43 0.53 12.82
CA TYR A 137 16.06 0.82 11.44
C TYR A 137 15.14 -0.31 10.95
N ASN A 138 14.00 0.03 10.33
CA ASN A 138 13.33 -0.89 9.44
C ASN A 138 14.06 -0.82 8.11
N VAL A 139 14.57 -1.94 7.66
CA VAL A 139 15.30 -2.06 6.40
C VAL A 139 14.63 -3.08 5.51
N GLY A 140 14.63 -2.84 4.22
CA GLY A 140 14.02 -3.79 3.32
C GLY A 140 14.38 -3.60 1.87
N ILE A 141 13.88 -4.52 1.06
CA ILE A 141 14.01 -4.55 -0.40
C ILE A 141 12.66 -4.92 -1.00
N GLY A 142 12.29 -4.28 -2.10
CA GLY A 142 11.03 -4.54 -2.80
C GLY A 142 11.19 -4.53 -4.31
N ASN A 143 10.53 -5.46 -5.00
CA ASN A 143 10.32 -5.40 -6.43
C ASN A 143 8.92 -4.84 -6.69
N LEU A 144 8.83 -3.64 -7.24
CA LEU A 144 7.55 -2.96 -7.53
C LEU A 144 7.15 -3.05 -9.01
N ILE A 145 8.09 -3.40 -9.88
CA ILE A 145 7.78 -3.73 -11.26
C ILE A 145 7.87 -5.24 -11.43
N SER A 146 6.72 -5.86 -11.57
CA SER A 146 6.66 -7.25 -11.95
C SER A 146 6.83 -7.38 -13.46
N SER A 147 7.81 -8.16 -13.87
CA SER A 147 7.96 -8.62 -15.24
C SER A 147 8.37 -10.09 -15.22
N SER A 148 7.99 -10.83 -16.25
CA SER A 148 8.43 -12.22 -16.44
C SER A 148 9.97 -12.40 -16.51
N LYS A 149 10.69 -11.28 -16.63
CA LYS A 149 12.17 -11.22 -16.67
C LYS A 149 12.77 -10.66 -15.36
N SER A 150 11.97 -10.23 -14.39
CA SER A 150 12.50 -9.78 -13.10
C SER A 150 12.87 -10.97 -12.25
N LYS A 151 14.13 -11.01 -11.77
CA LYS A 151 14.54 -11.98 -10.78
C LYS A 151 13.74 -11.75 -9.49
N ASN A 152 13.15 -12.80 -8.94
CA ASN A 152 12.52 -12.72 -7.64
C ASN A 152 13.55 -12.32 -6.59
N ILE A 153 13.23 -11.32 -5.79
CA ILE A 153 14.02 -10.99 -4.60
C ILE A 153 13.89 -12.12 -3.58
N THR A 154 14.94 -12.31 -2.82
CA THR A 154 15.04 -13.38 -1.82
C THR A 154 15.50 -12.82 -0.47
N LYS A 155 15.31 -13.60 0.59
CA LYS A 155 15.87 -13.31 1.90
C LYS A 155 17.39 -13.08 1.84
N LYS A 156 18.11 -13.80 0.97
CA LYS A 156 19.56 -13.65 0.78
C LYS A 156 19.92 -12.28 0.23
N ASP A 157 19.11 -11.73 -0.68
CA ASP A 157 19.33 -10.38 -1.23
C ASP A 157 19.18 -9.31 -0.14
N LEU A 158 18.23 -9.50 0.80
CA LEU A 158 18.08 -8.63 1.98
C LEU A 158 19.32 -8.71 2.90
N HIS A 159 19.81 -9.92 3.20
CA HIS A 159 21.03 -10.08 4.00
C HIS A 159 22.25 -9.43 3.34
N SER A 160 22.41 -9.58 2.01
CA SER A 160 23.49 -8.91 1.28
C SER A 160 23.38 -7.40 1.39
N PHE A 161 22.18 -6.84 1.17
CA PHE A 161 21.94 -5.40 1.32
C PHE A 161 22.32 -4.88 2.73
N VAL A 162 21.91 -5.61 3.78
CA VAL A 162 22.20 -5.22 5.17
C VAL A 162 23.70 -5.32 5.45
N SER A 163 24.37 -6.41 5.02
CA SER A 163 25.81 -6.58 5.16
C SER A 163 26.59 -5.46 4.50
N ASP A 164 26.25 -5.16 3.25
CA ASP A 164 26.95 -4.13 2.46
C ASP A 164 26.75 -2.73 3.05
N ARG A 165 25.59 -2.49 3.66
CA ARG A 165 25.21 -1.15 4.14
C ARG A 165 25.57 -0.89 5.58
N PHE A 166 25.46 -1.90 6.45
CA PHE A 166 25.67 -1.78 7.90
C PHE A 166 26.95 -2.45 8.40
N GLY A 167 27.68 -3.16 7.53
CA GLY A 167 28.87 -3.91 7.90
C GLY A 167 28.58 -5.10 8.83
N SER A 168 27.33 -5.53 8.92
CA SER A 168 26.86 -6.60 9.79
C SER A 168 25.70 -7.34 9.16
N ASN A 169 25.65 -8.66 9.35
CA ASN A 169 24.53 -9.51 8.90
C ASN A 169 23.41 -9.65 9.95
N LYS A 170 23.48 -8.92 11.06
CA LYS A 170 22.44 -8.98 12.09
C LYS A 170 21.20 -8.24 11.60
N ILE A 171 20.18 -9.01 11.36
CA ILE A 171 18.84 -8.52 11.01
C ILE A 171 17.83 -9.41 11.72
N GLU A 172 16.89 -8.79 12.41
CA GLU A 172 15.85 -9.44 13.21
C GLU A 172 14.50 -9.33 12.52
N ASP A 173 13.55 -10.15 12.93
CA ASP A 173 12.13 -10.11 12.51
C ASP A 173 11.94 -10.04 10.99
N ILE A 174 12.73 -10.85 10.26
CA ILE A 174 12.61 -10.86 8.78
C ILE A 174 11.25 -11.40 8.37
N THR A 175 10.51 -10.56 7.66
CA THR A 175 9.21 -10.87 7.10
C THR A 175 9.17 -10.63 5.60
N ALA A 176 8.25 -11.28 4.92
CA ALA A 176 8.01 -11.11 3.50
C ALA A 176 6.52 -10.87 3.26
N PHE A 177 6.21 -9.82 2.52
CA PHE A 177 4.84 -9.44 2.23
C PHE A 177 4.58 -9.34 0.73
N PRO A 178 3.50 -9.94 0.24
CA PRO A 178 2.95 -9.57 -1.06
C PRO A 178 2.31 -8.19 -0.97
N ILE A 179 2.43 -7.40 -2.03
CA ILE A 179 1.81 -6.07 -2.16
C ILE A 179 0.81 -6.12 -3.31
N GLY A 180 -0.41 -5.70 -3.05
CA GLY A 180 -1.50 -5.70 -4.01
C GLY A 180 -1.52 -4.43 -4.85
N THR A 181 -0.90 -4.42 -6.04
CA THR A 181 -0.73 -3.22 -6.88
C THR A 181 -1.46 -3.25 -8.22
N GLU A 182 -2.23 -4.28 -8.53
CA GLU A 182 -2.85 -4.46 -9.86
C GLU A 182 -4.36 -4.20 -9.88
N GLY A 183 -4.87 -3.35 -8.96
CA GLY A 183 -6.31 -3.09 -8.78
C GLY A 183 -6.95 -2.13 -9.77
N ASP A 184 -6.24 -1.64 -10.76
CA ASP A 184 -6.75 -0.69 -11.75
C ASP A 184 -7.85 -1.26 -12.69
N HIS A 185 -8.16 -2.53 -12.57
CA HIS A 185 -9.26 -3.21 -13.27
C HIS A 185 -10.33 -3.77 -12.32
N TYR A 186 -10.12 -3.66 -11.00
CA TYR A 186 -11.08 -4.16 -10.03
C TYR A 186 -12.37 -3.33 -10.06
N LYS A 187 -13.50 -4.03 -9.97
CA LYS A 187 -14.85 -3.47 -9.78
C LYS A 187 -15.58 -4.31 -8.75
N ALA A 188 -16.26 -3.66 -7.82
CA ALA A 188 -17.14 -4.34 -6.88
C ALA A 188 -18.31 -5.00 -7.60
N GLN A 189 -18.66 -6.20 -7.17
CA GLN A 189 -19.75 -6.99 -7.75
C GLN A 189 -20.75 -7.34 -6.66
N ASN A 190 -22.04 -7.23 -7.00
CA ASN A 190 -23.11 -7.52 -6.06
C ASN A 190 -22.94 -6.76 -4.72
N ASN A 191 -23.11 -7.43 -3.61
CA ASN A 191 -22.93 -6.89 -2.26
C ASN A 191 -21.56 -7.26 -1.66
N ILE A 192 -20.56 -7.52 -2.51
CA ILE A 192 -19.21 -7.91 -2.08
C ILE A 192 -18.21 -6.87 -2.58
N PHE A 193 -17.53 -6.20 -1.65
CA PHE A 193 -16.56 -5.15 -1.92
C PHE A 193 -15.18 -5.56 -1.43
N LEU A 194 -14.16 -5.37 -2.25
CA LEU A 194 -12.76 -5.52 -1.80
C LEU A 194 -12.17 -4.13 -1.57
N VAL A 195 -11.32 -3.99 -0.56
CA VAL A 195 -10.66 -2.74 -0.19
C VAL A 195 -9.15 -2.95 0.01
N GLY A 196 -8.36 -1.89 -0.07
CA GLY A 196 -6.92 -1.95 0.13
C GLY A 196 -6.23 -2.97 -0.78
N ASP A 197 -5.26 -3.68 -0.24
CA ASP A 197 -4.50 -4.69 -0.97
C ASP A 197 -5.37 -5.88 -1.44
N ALA A 198 -6.50 -6.16 -0.78
CA ALA A 198 -7.43 -7.18 -1.25
C ALA A 198 -7.99 -6.83 -2.64
N ALA A 199 -8.19 -5.54 -2.90
CA ALA A 199 -8.59 -5.01 -4.20
C ALA A 199 -7.40 -4.59 -5.09
N GLY A 200 -6.16 -4.75 -4.62
CA GLY A 200 -4.96 -4.37 -5.38
C GLY A 200 -4.70 -2.86 -5.44
N LEU A 201 -5.08 -2.12 -4.42
CA LEU A 201 -5.10 -0.65 -4.43
C LEU A 201 -3.82 -0.01 -3.87
N ALA A 202 -2.78 -0.77 -3.51
CA ALA A 202 -1.47 -0.19 -3.22
C ALA A 202 -0.89 0.45 -4.49
N GLU A 203 -0.26 1.62 -4.35
CA GLU A 203 0.35 2.30 -5.48
C GLU A 203 1.70 1.65 -5.84
N SER A 204 2.05 1.64 -7.12
CA SER A 204 3.20 0.90 -7.63
C SER A 204 4.50 1.72 -7.74
N LEU A 205 4.48 2.99 -7.32
CA LEU A 205 5.68 3.85 -7.38
C LEU A 205 6.61 3.61 -6.19
N LEU A 206 6.05 3.61 -4.97
CA LEU A 206 6.76 3.34 -3.72
C LEU A 206 6.17 2.16 -2.93
N GLY A 207 5.08 1.55 -3.42
CA GLY A 207 4.40 0.44 -2.74
C GLY A 207 3.57 0.88 -1.53
N GLU A 208 3.22 2.17 -1.47
CA GLU A 208 2.38 2.70 -0.39
C GLU A 208 0.94 2.18 -0.57
N GLY A 209 0.36 1.62 0.50
CA GLY A 209 -0.98 1.05 0.47
C GLY A 209 -1.86 1.49 1.64
N ILE A 210 -1.30 2.07 2.72
CA ILE A 210 -2.05 2.38 3.94
C ILE A 210 -3.12 3.44 3.67
N TYR A 211 -2.76 4.51 2.97
CA TYR A 211 -3.69 5.58 2.63
C TYR A 211 -4.86 5.05 1.80
N ASN A 212 -4.57 4.32 0.73
CA ASN A 212 -5.58 3.76 -0.15
C ASN A 212 -6.44 2.68 0.54
N ALA A 213 -5.88 1.93 1.49
CA ALA A 213 -6.63 0.95 2.29
C ALA A 213 -7.67 1.65 3.18
N VAL A 214 -7.25 2.70 3.92
CA VAL A 214 -8.16 3.49 4.75
C VAL A 214 -9.21 4.21 3.91
N LEU A 215 -8.79 4.83 2.81
CA LEU A 215 -9.67 5.57 1.92
C LEU A 215 -10.73 4.67 1.28
N SER A 216 -10.33 3.55 0.71
CA SER A 216 -11.26 2.59 0.09
C SER A 216 -12.21 1.94 1.10
N GLY A 217 -11.72 1.66 2.32
CA GLY A 217 -12.56 1.17 3.41
C GLY A 217 -13.63 2.20 3.81
N LYS A 218 -13.23 3.47 3.97
CA LYS A 218 -14.16 4.57 4.25
C LYS A 218 -15.24 4.68 3.16
N PHE A 219 -14.86 4.68 1.90
CA PHE A 219 -15.81 4.81 0.79
C PHE A 219 -16.70 3.57 0.64
N ALA A 220 -16.20 2.36 0.90
CA ALA A 220 -17.03 1.16 0.92
C ALA A 220 -18.12 1.28 2.00
N GLY A 221 -17.74 1.68 3.21
CA GLY A 221 -18.69 1.92 4.31
C GLY A 221 -19.70 3.02 4.00
N SER A 222 -19.24 4.20 3.54
CA SER A 222 -20.13 5.32 3.17
C SER A 222 -21.11 4.91 2.08
N SER A 223 -20.64 4.20 1.03
CA SER A 223 -21.50 3.76 -0.07
C SER A 223 -22.64 2.83 0.41
N ILE A 224 -22.37 2.00 1.42
CA ILE A 224 -23.39 1.14 2.04
C ILE A 224 -24.39 2.00 2.81
N VAL A 225 -23.91 2.95 3.63
CA VAL A 225 -24.79 3.85 4.39
C VAL A 225 -25.66 4.68 3.47
N ASP A 226 -25.08 5.25 2.41
CA ASP A 226 -25.81 6.05 1.43
C ASP A 226 -26.91 5.25 0.71
N SER A 227 -26.67 3.95 0.44
CA SER A 227 -27.69 3.10 -0.17
C SER A 227 -28.83 2.73 0.79
N TYR A 228 -28.62 2.74 2.11
CA TYR A 228 -29.70 2.59 3.09
C TYR A 228 -30.52 3.87 3.28
N ASN A 229 -29.91 5.02 3.01
CA ASN A 229 -30.58 6.32 3.13
C ASN A 229 -31.32 6.72 1.83
N ASN A 230 -31.05 6.03 0.73
CA ASN A 230 -31.61 6.32 -0.59
C ASN A 230 -31.82 5.03 -1.38
N ASP A 231 -33.03 4.53 -1.40
CA ASP A 231 -33.41 3.25 -2.04
C ASP A 231 -33.17 3.21 -3.56
N ASP A 232 -33.07 4.39 -4.22
CA ASP A 232 -32.82 4.49 -5.66
C ASP A 232 -31.36 4.28 -6.03
N VAL A 233 -30.44 4.22 -5.05
CA VAL A 233 -29.00 4.17 -5.32
C VAL A 233 -28.32 2.92 -4.73
N SER A 234 -27.73 2.13 -5.60
CA SER A 234 -26.97 0.93 -5.19
C SER A 234 -25.60 1.29 -4.63
N ALA A 235 -25.27 0.77 -3.44
CA ALA A 235 -23.94 0.88 -2.83
C ALA A 235 -22.80 0.51 -3.79
N LYS A 236 -23.03 -0.54 -4.60
CA LYS A 236 -22.08 -0.98 -5.63
C LYS A 236 -21.79 0.11 -6.65
N LEU A 237 -22.81 0.84 -7.10
CA LEU A 237 -22.62 1.91 -8.09
C LEU A 237 -21.84 3.08 -7.50
N ILE A 238 -22.16 3.48 -6.28
CA ILE A 238 -21.44 4.54 -5.55
C ILE A 238 -19.97 4.14 -5.38
N TYR A 239 -19.71 2.95 -4.86
CA TYR A 239 -18.36 2.47 -4.62
C TYR A 239 -17.55 2.32 -5.92
N ASN A 240 -18.16 1.79 -7.00
CA ASN A 240 -17.48 1.69 -8.29
C ASN A 240 -17.17 3.06 -8.91
N LYS A 241 -17.99 4.08 -8.68
CA LYS A 241 -17.68 5.46 -9.10
C LYS A 241 -16.43 5.99 -8.37
N PHE A 242 -16.33 5.75 -7.08
CA PHE A 242 -15.11 6.07 -6.31
C PHE A 242 -13.89 5.29 -6.84
N LEU A 243 -14.03 3.96 -7.04
CA LEU A 243 -12.95 3.12 -7.56
C LEU A 243 -12.44 3.61 -8.91
N LEU A 244 -13.32 4.12 -9.79
CA LEU A 244 -12.91 4.66 -11.09
C LEU A 244 -11.90 5.80 -10.93
N HIS A 245 -12.15 6.72 -10.02
CA HIS A 245 -11.22 7.82 -9.73
C HIS A 245 -9.91 7.33 -9.12
N LEU A 246 -9.96 6.44 -8.14
CA LEU A 246 -8.77 5.88 -7.50
C LEU A 246 -7.93 5.07 -8.50
N THR A 247 -8.56 4.28 -9.36
CA THR A 247 -7.84 3.47 -10.35
C THR A 247 -7.17 4.31 -11.43
N ASP A 248 -7.71 5.48 -11.76
CA ASP A 248 -7.04 6.43 -12.68
C ASP A 248 -5.78 7.02 -12.04
N GLU A 249 -5.78 7.32 -10.74
CA GLU A 249 -4.57 7.66 -10.00
C GLU A 249 -3.56 6.50 -10.01
N LEU A 250 -3.98 5.28 -9.72
CA LEU A 250 -3.10 4.09 -9.72
C LEU A 250 -2.45 3.85 -11.10
N LYS A 251 -3.16 4.11 -12.20
CA LYS A 251 -2.59 4.06 -13.55
C LYS A 251 -1.48 5.10 -13.74
N LEU A 252 -1.64 6.29 -13.16
CA LEU A 252 -0.62 7.34 -13.20
C LEU A 252 0.62 6.93 -12.38
N TYR A 253 0.43 6.41 -11.16
CA TYR A 253 1.52 5.85 -10.36
C TYR A 253 2.28 4.74 -11.10
N ARG A 254 1.55 3.84 -11.78
CA ARG A 254 2.17 2.77 -12.58
C ARG A 254 3.00 3.30 -13.75
N LYS A 255 2.53 4.36 -14.44
CA LYS A 255 3.32 5.04 -15.47
C LYS A 255 4.58 5.68 -14.88
N GLY A 256 4.43 6.36 -13.74
CA GLY A 256 5.56 6.93 -12.99
C GLY A 256 6.60 5.89 -12.59
N ALA A 257 6.16 4.74 -12.08
CA ALA A 257 7.02 3.63 -11.70
C ALA A 257 7.82 3.06 -12.90
N LYS A 258 7.18 2.89 -14.06
CA LYS A 258 7.87 2.45 -15.29
C LYS A 258 8.97 3.43 -15.71
N ILE A 259 8.76 4.73 -15.54
CA ILE A 259 9.79 5.75 -15.82
C ILE A 259 10.88 5.71 -14.74
N LEU A 260 10.48 5.74 -13.47
CA LEU A 260 11.41 5.79 -12.34
C LEU A 260 12.41 4.63 -12.37
N TYR A 261 11.90 3.42 -12.55
CA TYR A 261 12.72 2.20 -12.52
C TYR A 261 13.32 1.84 -13.88
N GLY A 262 12.63 2.14 -14.99
CA GLY A 262 13.12 1.83 -16.33
C GLY A 262 14.24 2.75 -16.80
N PHE A 263 14.24 4.00 -16.34
CA PHE A 263 15.20 5.03 -16.77
C PHE A 263 15.85 5.76 -15.59
N PRO A 264 16.64 5.08 -14.74
CA PRO A 264 17.13 5.65 -13.47
C PRO A 264 18.00 6.89 -13.64
N ARG A 265 18.72 7.04 -14.77
CA ARG A 265 19.51 8.24 -15.06
C ARG A 265 18.62 9.46 -15.34
N ILE A 266 17.57 9.27 -16.13
CA ILE A 266 16.59 10.33 -16.45
C ILE A 266 15.83 10.70 -15.18
N SER A 267 15.38 9.72 -14.43
CA SER A 267 14.67 9.91 -13.16
C SER A 267 15.49 10.70 -12.14
N TYR A 268 16.79 10.40 -12.02
CA TYR A 268 17.69 11.18 -11.18
C TYR A 268 17.68 12.67 -11.57
N TRP A 269 17.81 12.98 -12.86
CA TRP A 269 17.84 14.39 -13.31
C TRP A 269 16.49 15.07 -13.13
N MET A 270 15.38 14.39 -13.42
CA MET A 270 14.03 14.91 -13.17
C MET A 270 13.82 15.24 -11.69
N MET A 271 14.18 14.32 -10.80
CA MET A 271 14.07 14.51 -9.35
C MET A 271 14.96 15.65 -8.85
N ARG A 272 16.20 15.74 -9.37
CA ARG A 272 17.15 16.78 -8.97
C ARG A 272 16.73 18.17 -9.43
N PHE A 273 16.13 18.31 -10.59
CA PHE A 273 15.73 19.60 -11.17
C PHE A 273 14.29 20.02 -10.81
N GLY A 274 13.82 19.64 -9.64
CA GLY A 274 12.61 20.20 -9.03
C GLY A 274 11.48 19.21 -8.81
N LEU A 275 11.39 18.10 -9.57
CA LEU A 275 10.33 17.12 -9.37
C LEU A 275 10.43 16.49 -7.97
N GLY A 276 11.63 16.23 -7.45
CA GLY A 276 11.83 15.69 -6.11
C GLY A 276 11.25 16.59 -5.02
N LYS A 277 11.54 17.90 -5.07
CA LYS A 277 10.97 18.87 -4.13
C LYS A 277 9.46 18.96 -4.28
N LYS A 278 8.95 19.06 -5.51
CA LYS A 278 7.52 19.12 -5.79
C LYS A 278 6.77 17.90 -5.23
N PHE A 279 7.38 16.71 -5.32
CA PHE A 279 6.89 15.49 -4.73
C PHE A 279 6.85 15.57 -3.20
N MET A 280 7.94 15.95 -2.56
CA MET A 280 8.05 16.08 -1.11
C MET A 280 7.00 17.05 -0.56
N ASP A 281 6.90 18.22 -1.16
CA ASP A 281 5.96 19.27 -0.76
C ASP A 281 4.51 18.75 -0.92
N GLY A 282 4.17 18.16 -2.06
CA GLY A 282 2.84 17.63 -2.33
C GLY A 282 2.45 16.49 -1.39
N TYR A 283 3.34 15.52 -1.17
CA TYR A 283 3.07 14.42 -0.22
C TYR A 283 2.90 14.93 1.22
N SER A 284 3.67 15.94 1.65
CA SER A 284 3.51 16.53 2.98
C SER A 284 2.16 17.22 3.16
N GLU A 285 1.54 17.66 2.07
CA GLU A 285 0.21 18.27 2.03
C GLU A 285 -0.91 17.24 1.80
N GLY A 286 -0.59 15.95 1.67
CA GLY A 286 -1.55 14.88 1.39
C GLY A 286 -2.10 14.90 -0.03
N LYS A 287 -1.39 15.51 -0.98
CA LYS A 287 -1.79 15.56 -2.40
C LYS A 287 -1.55 14.23 -3.11
N THR A 288 -2.45 13.89 -4.01
CA THR A 288 -2.28 12.78 -4.95
C THR A 288 -1.23 13.09 -6.01
N LEU A 289 -0.78 12.08 -6.74
CA LEU A 289 0.21 12.27 -7.81
C LEU A 289 -0.33 13.20 -8.91
N SER A 290 -1.61 13.09 -9.27
CA SER A 290 -2.22 13.95 -10.28
C SER A 290 -2.24 15.41 -9.84
N GLU A 291 -2.55 15.69 -8.57
CA GLU A 291 -2.53 17.03 -7.99
C GLU A 291 -1.10 17.60 -7.95
N ILE A 292 -0.13 16.79 -7.56
CA ILE A 292 1.30 17.16 -7.62
C ILE A 292 1.72 17.52 -9.05
N MET A 293 1.17 16.81 -10.04
CA MET A 293 1.45 17.09 -11.45
C MET A 293 0.62 18.24 -12.03
N GLY A 294 -0.21 18.91 -11.24
CA GLY A 294 -0.96 20.12 -11.61
C GLY A 294 -2.37 19.87 -12.13
N LYS A 295 -2.93 18.68 -11.92
CA LYS A 295 -4.35 18.41 -12.18
C LYS A 295 -5.20 18.83 -10.97
N LYS A 296 -6.48 19.15 -11.19
CA LYS A 296 -7.41 19.42 -10.09
C LYS A 296 -7.64 18.16 -9.26
N SER A 297 -7.87 18.33 -7.94
CA SER A 297 -8.24 17.22 -7.06
C SER A 297 -9.46 16.49 -7.59
N ILE A 298 -9.37 15.17 -7.62
CA ILE A 298 -10.47 14.28 -8.03
C ILE A 298 -11.34 13.96 -6.80
N PHE A 299 -10.80 14.18 -5.59
CA PHE A 299 -11.44 13.88 -4.31
C PHE A 299 -11.91 15.13 -3.55
N ALA A 300 -11.75 16.32 -4.14
CA ALA A 300 -12.25 17.56 -3.58
C ALA A 300 -13.72 17.75 -4.00
N ASN A 301 -14.61 17.10 -3.26
CA ASN A 301 -16.02 17.48 -3.07
C ASN A 301 -16.53 16.84 -1.79
#